data_83f51388c02ac8a0e91e8266e2c41e85
#
_entry.id   83f51388c02ac8a0e91e8266e2c41e85
#
_cell.length_a   1.000
_cell.length_b   1.000
_cell.length_c   1.000
_cell.angle_alpha   90.00
_cell.angle_beta   90.00
_cell.angle_gamma   90.00
#
_symmetry.space_group_name_H-M   'P 1'
#
loop_
_entity.id
_entity.type
_entity.pdbx_description
1 polymer ?
#
loop_
_entity_poly.entity_id
_entity_poly.type
_entity_poly.pdbx_seq_one_letter_code
_entity_poly.pdbx_strand_id
1 'polypeptide(L)'
;HIGYENGVLGGVISALNCVCSRGDKILIHSPTYIGFTKSLKNNGYEAVHSPLVKDENGVWRMDFADMEKHLKEEHIHAAILCSPHNPCGRVWERWELEKAMELYKKYNVYVISDEIWSDIILSGHKHIPTQSVSEDARMRTAAFYAPSKTFNLAGLVGSYHIVYNDWWRDRIRKESSLNHYNMMNVLSMHALIGAYKPEGYEWTDELCEVLTGNIDFACDYIANHFEGVKVAKPEGTYMLFVDCTDWCAAHGKTIEDVEQACWDVGVAIQDGRMFHGPC
;
A
#
# COMPACT_ATOMS: atom_id res chain seq x y z
N HIS A 1 20.98 5.08 -7.65
CA HIS A 1 19.72 4.33 -7.72
C HIS A 1 18.53 5.11 -7.17
N ILE A 2 18.78 6.20 -6.43
CA ILE A 2 17.75 7.02 -5.80
C ILE A 2 17.40 8.20 -6.69
N GLY A 3 16.10 8.46 -6.84
CA GLY A 3 15.57 9.65 -7.50
C GLY A 3 14.45 10.28 -6.66
N TYR A 4 14.22 11.58 -6.86
CA TYR A 4 13.16 12.31 -6.16
C TYR A 4 11.88 12.31 -6.97
N GLU A 5 10.75 12.31 -6.26
CA GLU A 5 9.42 12.40 -6.85
C GLU A 5 8.58 13.43 -6.07
N ASN A 6 7.67 14.05 -6.77
CA ASN A 6 6.70 14.97 -6.16
C ASN A 6 5.43 14.21 -5.79
N GLY A 7 5.54 13.41 -4.73
CA GLY A 7 4.51 12.49 -4.26
C GLY A 7 4.62 11.10 -4.88
N VAL A 8 4.34 10.06 -4.06
CA VAL A 8 4.46 8.66 -4.45
C VAL A 8 3.56 8.32 -5.64
N LEU A 9 2.30 8.78 -5.66
CA LEU A 9 1.38 8.48 -6.77
C LEU A 9 1.86 9.06 -8.11
N GLY A 10 2.47 10.25 -8.10
CA GLY A 10 3.09 10.83 -9.29
C GLY A 10 4.24 9.98 -9.79
N GLY A 11 5.11 9.52 -8.89
CA GLY A 11 6.22 8.61 -9.21
C GLY A 11 5.74 7.25 -9.74
N VAL A 12 4.70 6.67 -9.13
CA VAL A 12 4.05 5.43 -9.61
C VAL A 12 3.60 5.57 -11.05
N ILE A 13 2.92 6.66 -11.40
CA ILE A 13 2.47 6.90 -12.78
C ILE A 13 3.66 7.14 -13.73
N SER A 14 4.68 7.90 -13.31
CA SER A 14 5.89 8.08 -14.10
C SER A 14 6.59 6.74 -14.40
N ALA A 15 6.61 5.82 -13.44
CA ALA A 15 7.18 4.49 -13.64
C ALA A 15 6.33 3.63 -14.60
N LEU A 16 5.00 3.68 -14.47
CA LEU A 16 4.08 2.99 -15.38
C LEU A 16 4.22 3.49 -16.82
N ASN A 17 4.26 4.80 -17.03
CA ASN A 17 4.42 5.40 -18.36
C ASN A 17 5.69 4.93 -19.10
N CYS A 18 6.68 4.41 -18.36
CA CYS A 18 7.92 3.89 -18.96
C CYS A 18 7.78 2.47 -19.51
N VAL A 19 6.86 1.68 -18.97
CA VAL A 19 6.74 0.23 -19.26
C VAL A 19 5.36 -0.17 -19.76
N CYS A 20 4.39 0.72 -19.69
CA CYS A 20 3.01 0.47 -20.11
C CYS A 20 2.52 1.57 -21.06
N SER A 21 1.49 1.24 -21.82
CA SER A 21 0.73 2.14 -22.69
C SER A 21 -0.67 2.38 -22.14
N ARG A 22 -1.31 3.47 -22.55
CA ARG A 22 -2.72 3.69 -22.19
C ARG A 22 -3.58 2.55 -22.67
N GLY A 23 -4.48 2.07 -21.84
CA GLY A 23 -5.31 0.89 -22.08
C GLY A 23 -4.71 -0.39 -21.53
N ASP A 24 -3.44 -0.39 -21.11
CA ASP A 24 -2.84 -1.57 -20.50
C ASP A 24 -3.44 -1.85 -19.10
N LYS A 25 -3.45 -3.13 -18.78
CA LYS A 25 -3.97 -3.66 -17.53
C LYS A 25 -2.87 -3.72 -16.47
N ILE A 26 -3.18 -3.21 -15.28
CA ILE A 26 -2.27 -3.17 -14.13
C ILE A 26 -2.88 -3.99 -13.00
N LEU A 27 -2.17 -5.02 -12.54
CA LEU A 27 -2.62 -5.85 -11.43
C LEU A 27 -2.43 -5.13 -10.10
N ILE A 28 -3.47 -5.14 -9.27
CA ILE A 28 -3.48 -4.61 -7.91
C ILE A 28 -4.20 -5.58 -6.98
N HIS A 29 -3.84 -5.58 -5.68
CA HIS A 29 -4.49 -6.43 -4.68
C HIS A 29 -5.62 -5.66 -3.97
N SER A 30 -6.83 -6.24 -3.89
CA SER A 30 -7.96 -5.62 -3.18
C SER A 30 -8.34 -6.39 -1.90
N PRO A 31 -8.78 -5.67 -0.85
CA PRO A 31 -8.98 -4.22 -0.80
C PRO A 31 -7.69 -3.46 -1.08
N THR A 32 -7.79 -2.28 -1.69
CA THR A 32 -6.63 -1.52 -2.16
C THR A 32 -6.75 -0.03 -1.85
N TYR A 33 -5.63 0.67 -1.77
CA TYR A 33 -5.63 2.11 -1.61
C TYR A 33 -6.34 2.79 -2.81
N ILE A 34 -7.36 3.61 -2.51
CA ILE A 34 -8.18 4.27 -3.55
C ILE A 34 -7.36 5.19 -4.48
N GLY A 35 -6.21 5.68 -4.01
CA GLY A 35 -5.29 6.47 -4.83
C GLY A 35 -4.76 5.70 -6.03
N PHE A 36 -4.56 4.39 -5.93
CA PHE A 36 -4.11 3.57 -7.07
C PHE A 36 -5.20 3.49 -8.14
N THR A 37 -6.41 3.09 -7.78
CA THR A 37 -7.52 2.95 -8.74
C THR A 37 -7.85 4.27 -9.42
N LYS A 38 -7.90 5.38 -8.66
CA LYS A 38 -8.12 6.71 -9.22
C LYS A 38 -6.98 7.14 -10.16
N SER A 39 -5.73 6.95 -9.75
CA SER A 39 -4.56 7.34 -10.56
C SER A 39 -4.47 6.51 -11.84
N LEU A 40 -4.70 5.20 -11.76
CA LEU A 40 -4.74 4.33 -12.94
C LEU A 40 -5.82 4.80 -13.93
N LYS A 41 -7.04 4.94 -13.46
CA LYS A 41 -8.17 5.40 -14.29
C LYS A 41 -7.91 6.76 -14.93
N ASN A 42 -7.42 7.74 -14.15
CA ASN A 42 -7.17 9.10 -14.64
C ASN A 42 -6.05 9.17 -15.68
N ASN A 43 -5.12 8.20 -15.70
CA ASN A 43 -4.04 8.12 -16.67
C ASN A 43 -4.32 7.13 -17.81
N GLY A 44 -5.53 6.56 -17.86
CA GLY A 44 -5.99 5.70 -18.94
C GLY A 44 -5.51 4.26 -18.85
N TYR A 45 -5.16 3.79 -17.66
CA TYR A 45 -4.89 2.37 -17.37
C TYR A 45 -6.13 1.67 -16.84
N GLU A 46 -6.18 0.35 -17.00
CA GLU A 46 -7.21 -0.52 -16.44
C GLU A 46 -6.68 -1.24 -15.20
N ALA A 47 -7.40 -1.12 -14.07
CA ALA A 47 -7.05 -1.85 -12.86
C ALA A 47 -7.63 -3.27 -12.91
N VAL A 48 -6.79 -4.27 -12.77
CA VAL A 48 -7.19 -5.67 -12.59
C VAL A 48 -7.02 -6.02 -11.11
N HIS A 49 -8.12 -6.36 -10.46
CA HIS A 49 -8.14 -6.64 -9.03
C HIS A 49 -7.92 -8.13 -8.77
N SER A 50 -6.86 -8.47 -8.04
CA SER A 50 -6.68 -9.79 -7.45
C SER A 50 -7.05 -9.71 -5.96
N PRO A 51 -8.20 -10.29 -5.55
CA PRO A 51 -8.66 -10.17 -4.17
C PRO A 51 -7.74 -10.85 -3.18
N LEU A 52 -7.46 -10.19 -2.07
CA LEU A 52 -6.86 -10.84 -0.92
C LEU A 52 -7.87 -11.78 -0.26
N VAL A 53 -7.38 -12.86 0.30
CA VAL A 53 -8.17 -13.85 1.05
C VAL A 53 -7.73 -13.87 2.50
N LYS A 54 -8.61 -14.28 3.42
CA LYS A 54 -8.23 -14.52 4.80
C LYS A 54 -7.88 -16.01 4.96
N ASP A 55 -6.75 -16.30 5.60
CA ASP A 55 -6.40 -17.66 5.99
C ASP A 55 -7.23 -18.13 7.20
N GLU A 56 -6.99 -19.35 7.67
CA GLU A 56 -7.69 -19.97 8.81
C GLU A 56 -7.55 -19.17 10.12
N ASN A 57 -6.52 -18.34 10.23
CA ASN A 57 -6.26 -17.46 11.37
C ASN A 57 -6.84 -16.06 11.18
N GLY A 58 -7.53 -15.82 10.06
CA GLY A 58 -8.08 -14.51 9.72
C GLY A 58 -7.06 -13.51 9.18
N VAL A 59 -5.84 -13.93 8.87
CA VAL A 59 -4.77 -13.09 8.31
C VAL A 59 -4.98 -12.91 6.80
N TRP A 60 -4.89 -11.67 6.34
CA TRP A 60 -4.97 -11.38 4.91
C TRP A 60 -3.78 -11.96 4.14
N ARG A 61 -4.05 -12.66 3.05
CA ARG A 61 -3.07 -13.32 2.18
C ARG A 61 -3.30 -12.96 0.72
N MET A 62 -2.24 -12.97 -0.09
CA MET A 62 -2.38 -12.94 -1.53
C MET A 62 -2.97 -14.25 -2.03
N ASP A 63 -3.98 -14.19 -2.90
CA ASP A 63 -4.45 -15.36 -3.62
C ASP A 63 -3.55 -15.60 -4.85
N PHE A 64 -2.54 -16.41 -4.69
CA PHE A 64 -1.57 -16.70 -5.75
C PHE A 64 -2.16 -17.44 -6.94
N ALA A 65 -3.26 -18.18 -6.74
CA ALA A 65 -3.94 -18.87 -7.84
C ALA A 65 -4.72 -17.87 -8.70
N ASP A 66 -5.39 -16.92 -8.05
CA ASP A 66 -6.10 -15.83 -8.73
C ASP A 66 -5.10 -14.88 -9.43
N MET A 67 -4.00 -14.51 -8.74
CA MET A 67 -2.92 -13.74 -9.36
C MET A 67 -2.41 -14.40 -10.65
N GLU A 68 -2.07 -15.70 -10.58
CA GLU A 68 -1.54 -16.43 -11.72
C GLU A 68 -2.54 -16.50 -12.87
N LYS A 69 -3.82 -16.69 -12.57
CA LYS A 69 -4.90 -16.68 -13.57
C LYS A 69 -4.92 -15.35 -14.32
N HIS A 70 -4.97 -14.21 -13.61
CA HIS A 70 -4.97 -12.89 -14.24
C HIS A 70 -3.70 -12.63 -15.07
N LEU A 71 -2.52 -12.97 -14.53
CA LEU A 71 -1.25 -12.82 -15.22
C LEU A 71 -1.18 -13.61 -16.51
N LYS A 72 -1.80 -14.79 -16.55
CA LYS A 72 -1.84 -15.68 -17.71
C LYS A 72 -2.85 -15.23 -18.77
N GLU A 73 -4.04 -14.76 -18.33
CA GLU A 73 -5.19 -14.56 -19.22
C GLU A 73 -5.31 -13.11 -19.72
N GLU A 74 -4.77 -12.13 -19.01
CA GLU A 74 -5.10 -10.73 -19.25
C GLU A 74 -3.94 -9.87 -19.78
N HIS A 75 -2.81 -10.47 -20.14
CA HIS A 75 -1.63 -9.74 -20.69
C HIS A 75 -1.19 -8.55 -19.82
N ILE A 76 -1.02 -8.77 -18.53
CA ILE A 76 -0.62 -7.76 -17.58
C ILE A 76 0.88 -7.47 -17.71
N HIS A 77 1.26 -6.19 -17.91
CA HIS A 77 2.65 -5.76 -18.03
C HIS A 77 3.26 -5.22 -16.74
N ALA A 78 2.43 -4.71 -15.84
CA ALA A 78 2.88 -4.19 -14.55
C ALA A 78 1.89 -4.51 -13.43
N ALA A 79 2.40 -4.55 -12.19
CA ALA A 79 1.62 -4.70 -10.98
C ALA A 79 2.02 -3.64 -9.94
N ILE A 80 1.06 -3.20 -9.14
CA ILE A 80 1.34 -2.37 -7.96
C ILE A 80 1.23 -3.25 -6.72
N LEU A 81 2.32 -3.35 -5.97
CA LEU A 81 2.42 -4.05 -4.70
C LEU A 81 2.54 -3.03 -3.57
N CYS A 82 1.54 -2.95 -2.70
CA CYS A 82 1.56 -2.11 -1.51
C CYS A 82 2.17 -2.90 -0.33
N SER A 83 3.27 -2.42 0.25
CA SER A 83 4.04 -3.14 1.28
C SER A 83 4.66 -2.18 2.30
N PRO A 84 4.14 -2.09 3.52
CA PRO A 84 2.92 -2.68 4.09
C PRO A 84 1.64 -2.32 3.35
N HIS A 85 0.65 -3.24 3.41
CA HIS A 85 -0.56 -3.13 2.61
C HIS A 85 -1.63 -2.24 3.24
N ASN A 86 -2.09 -1.25 2.51
CA ASN A 86 -3.20 -0.37 2.85
C ASN A 86 -4.47 -0.79 2.05
N PRO A 87 -5.62 -1.08 2.70
CA PRO A 87 -5.99 -0.72 4.08
C PRO A 87 -5.81 -1.83 5.13
N CYS A 88 -5.40 -3.02 4.75
CA CYS A 88 -5.42 -4.19 5.64
C CYS A 88 -4.33 -4.18 6.72
N GLY A 89 -3.33 -3.30 6.62
CA GLY A 89 -2.20 -3.26 7.55
C GLY A 89 -1.30 -4.50 7.49
N ARG A 90 -1.33 -5.25 6.39
CA ARG A 90 -0.55 -6.47 6.26
C ARG A 90 0.92 -6.17 5.99
N VAL A 91 1.83 -6.76 6.76
CA VAL A 91 3.28 -6.78 6.53
C VAL A 91 3.63 -8.12 5.90
N TRP A 92 3.96 -8.12 4.60
CA TRP A 92 4.17 -9.35 3.85
C TRP A 92 5.36 -10.15 4.39
N GLU A 93 5.17 -11.44 4.58
CA GLU A 93 6.23 -12.37 4.95
C GLU A 93 7.16 -12.64 3.75
N ARG A 94 8.39 -13.04 4.02
CA ARG A 94 9.38 -13.30 2.97
C ARG A 94 8.88 -14.27 1.90
N TRP A 95 8.28 -15.37 2.31
CA TRP A 95 7.78 -16.39 1.39
C TRP A 95 6.63 -15.87 0.49
N GLU A 96 5.81 -14.96 0.99
CA GLU A 96 4.73 -14.32 0.20
C GLU A 96 5.33 -13.44 -0.89
N LEU A 97 6.31 -12.60 -0.52
CA LEU A 97 7.02 -11.74 -1.48
C LEU A 97 7.79 -12.58 -2.51
N GLU A 98 8.50 -13.61 -2.09
CA GLU A 98 9.23 -14.51 -2.98
C GLU A 98 8.28 -15.16 -4.00
N LYS A 99 7.15 -15.69 -3.53
CA LYS A 99 6.15 -16.33 -4.39
C LYS A 99 5.48 -15.35 -5.36
N ALA A 100 5.14 -14.14 -4.90
CA ALA A 100 4.62 -13.10 -5.78
C ALA A 100 5.65 -12.71 -6.85
N MET A 101 6.90 -12.49 -6.45
CA MET A 101 7.97 -12.11 -7.39
C MET A 101 8.32 -13.22 -8.37
N GLU A 102 8.21 -14.50 -8.00
CA GLU A 102 8.33 -15.64 -8.92
C GLU A 102 7.24 -15.62 -10.00
N LEU A 103 5.99 -15.32 -9.63
CA LEU A 103 4.90 -15.17 -10.60
C LEU A 103 5.14 -13.98 -11.53
N TYR A 104 5.51 -12.82 -11.00
CA TYR A 104 5.83 -11.66 -11.82
C TYR A 104 7.02 -11.91 -12.76
N LYS A 105 8.03 -12.65 -12.30
CA LYS A 105 9.13 -13.12 -13.15
C LYS A 105 8.66 -14.03 -14.26
N LYS A 106 7.85 -15.04 -13.94
CA LYS A 106 7.32 -16.03 -14.88
C LYS A 106 6.54 -15.39 -16.02
N TYR A 107 5.76 -14.35 -15.74
CA TYR A 107 4.93 -13.66 -16.72
C TYR A 107 5.54 -12.34 -17.23
N ASN A 108 6.81 -12.08 -16.90
CA ASN A 108 7.56 -10.89 -17.30
C ASN A 108 6.87 -9.56 -16.95
N VAL A 109 6.37 -9.45 -15.72
CA VAL A 109 5.65 -8.28 -15.19
C VAL A 109 6.60 -7.38 -14.42
N TYR A 110 6.60 -6.08 -14.70
CA TYR A 110 7.26 -5.07 -13.89
C TYR A 110 6.49 -4.82 -12.60
N VAL A 111 7.20 -4.55 -11.50
CA VAL A 111 6.58 -4.33 -10.19
C VAL A 111 6.84 -2.91 -9.72
N ILE A 112 5.78 -2.23 -9.30
CA ILE A 112 5.86 -0.95 -8.61
C ILE A 112 5.53 -1.24 -7.15
N SER A 113 6.52 -1.15 -6.27
CA SER A 113 6.34 -1.38 -4.84
C SER A 113 6.13 -0.05 -4.14
N ASP A 114 4.92 0.19 -3.65
CA ASP A 114 4.63 1.32 -2.77
C ASP A 114 4.96 0.91 -1.33
N GLU A 115 6.09 1.40 -0.83
CA GLU A 115 6.62 1.10 0.50
C GLU A 115 6.52 2.32 1.44
N ILE A 116 5.55 3.20 1.18
CA ILE A 116 5.35 4.44 1.95
C ILE A 116 5.09 4.21 3.45
N TRP A 117 4.67 3.00 3.82
CA TRP A 117 4.37 2.59 5.19
C TRP A 117 5.50 1.81 5.87
N SER A 118 6.65 1.66 5.22
CA SER A 118 7.75 0.78 5.62
C SER A 118 8.32 1.03 7.03
N ASP A 119 8.15 2.23 7.55
CA ASP A 119 8.63 2.61 8.88
C ASP A 119 7.59 2.43 9.99
N ILE A 120 6.28 2.32 9.65
CA ILE A 120 5.20 2.11 10.63
C ILE A 120 4.88 0.63 10.71
N ILE A 121 5.70 -0.10 11.47
CA ILE A 121 5.61 -1.54 11.67
C ILE A 121 5.30 -1.82 13.14
N LEU A 122 4.25 -2.60 13.39
CA LEU A 122 3.82 -2.90 14.76
C LEU A 122 4.69 -3.98 15.40
N SER A 123 4.65 -4.04 16.73
CA SER A 123 5.49 -4.95 17.51
C SER A 123 5.38 -6.41 17.06
N GLY A 124 6.51 -7.09 16.93
CA GLY A 124 6.60 -8.49 16.51
C GLY A 124 6.73 -8.69 15.00
N HIS A 125 6.62 -7.63 14.19
CA HIS A 125 6.71 -7.68 12.74
C HIS A 125 7.95 -6.95 12.22
N LYS A 126 8.32 -7.22 10.97
CA LYS A 126 9.45 -6.57 10.32
C LYS A 126 9.18 -6.39 8.83
N HIS A 127 9.31 -5.16 8.35
CA HIS A 127 9.23 -4.88 6.93
C HIS A 127 10.40 -5.54 6.15
N ILE A 128 10.07 -6.12 5.01
CA ILE A 128 11.03 -6.69 4.06
C ILE A 128 10.88 -5.91 2.76
N PRO A 129 11.86 -5.11 2.35
CA PRO A 129 11.83 -4.43 1.06
C PRO A 129 11.66 -5.45 -0.08
N THR A 130 10.69 -5.23 -0.96
CA THR A 130 10.41 -6.13 -2.09
C THR A 130 11.64 -6.42 -2.93
N GLN A 131 12.50 -5.42 -3.14
CA GLN A 131 13.74 -5.52 -3.90
C GLN A 131 14.81 -6.43 -3.23
N SER A 132 14.63 -6.79 -1.95
CA SER A 132 15.61 -7.57 -1.19
C SER A 132 15.44 -9.09 -1.31
N VAL A 133 14.34 -9.56 -1.88
CA VAL A 133 14.01 -10.99 -1.85
C VAL A 133 14.76 -11.81 -2.90
N SER A 134 15.15 -11.20 -4.02
CA SER A 134 16.00 -11.84 -5.03
C SER A 134 16.65 -10.80 -5.96
N GLU A 135 17.66 -11.23 -6.74
CA GLU A 135 18.27 -10.36 -7.76
C GLU A 135 17.25 -9.97 -8.85
N ASP A 136 16.40 -10.91 -9.28
CA ASP A 136 15.36 -10.62 -10.25
C ASP A 136 14.34 -9.61 -9.69
N ALA A 137 13.92 -9.76 -8.42
CA ALA A 137 13.05 -8.80 -7.73
C ALA A 137 13.68 -7.41 -7.68
N ARG A 138 14.99 -7.33 -7.39
CA ARG A 138 15.73 -6.06 -7.39
C ARG A 138 15.67 -5.36 -8.73
N MET A 139 15.85 -6.09 -9.82
CA MET A 139 15.95 -5.55 -11.17
C MET A 139 14.59 -5.25 -11.81
N ARG A 140 13.52 -5.95 -11.39
CA ARG A 140 12.17 -5.76 -11.95
C ARG A 140 11.28 -4.82 -11.14
N THR A 141 11.75 -4.30 -9.99
CA THR A 141 10.96 -3.46 -9.08
C THR A 141 11.44 -2.01 -9.07
N ALA A 142 10.51 -1.07 -9.20
CA ALA A 142 10.66 0.31 -8.78
C ALA A 142 9.98 0.48 -7.42
N ALA A 143 10.74 0.79 -6.37
CA ALA A 143 10.23 0.97 -5.02
C ALA A 143 10.11 2.44 -4.66
N PHE A 144 8.98 2.83 -4.05
CA PHE A 144 8.65 4.20 -3.70
C PHE A 144 8.48 4.37 -2.20
N TYR A 145 9.05 5.45 -1.67
CA TYR A 145 9.11 5.78 -0.25
C TYR A 145 8.81 7.26 -0.02
N ALA A 146 8.32 7.60 1.16
CA ALA A 146 8.13 8.99 1.55
C ALA A 146 8.11 9.15 3.07
N PRO A 147 8.55 10.30 3.61
CA PRO A 147 8.43 10.64 5.03
C PRO A 147 7.00 11.00 5.44
N SER A 148 6.08 11.09 4.47
CA SER A 148 4.75 11.67 4.65
C SER A 148 3.87 10.92 5.65
N LYS A 149 3.98 9.59 5.74
CA LYS A 149 3.22 8.78 6.69
C LYS A 149 3.94 8.67 8.02
N THR A 150 5.20 8.31 7.97
CA THR A 150 6.06 8.13 9.16
C THR A 150 6.12 9.39 10.02
N PHE A 151 6.32 10.55 9.41
CA PHE A 151 6.58 11.82 10.10
C PHE A 151 5.46 12.87 9.93
N ASN A 152 4.26 12.44 9.50
CA ASN A 152 3.10 13.33 9.29
C ASN A 152 3.41 14.52 8.34
N LEU A 153 4.17 14.28 7.28
CA LEU A 153 4.63 15.30 6.32
C LEU A 153 3.89 15.24 4.98
N ALA A 154 2.68 14.67 4.95
CA ALA A 154 1.92 14.47 3.71
C ALA A 154 1.68 15.78 2.94
N GLY A 155 1.44 16.89 3.61
CA GLY A 155 1.21 18.20 3.00
C GLY A 155 2.41 18.76 2.24
N LEU A 156 3.61 18.24 2.50
CA LEU A 156 4.85 18.65 1.79
C LEU A 156 5.09 17.88 0.49
N VAL A 157 4.39 16.76 0.28
CA VAL A 157 4.40 15.96 -0.96
C VAL A 157 5.78 15.42 -1.37
N GLY A 158 6.78 15.41 -0.48
CA GLY A 158 8.12 14.91 -0.77
C GLY A 158 8.15 13.38 -0.79
N SER A 159 8.78 12.78 -1.81
CA SER A 159 8.98 11.34 -1.93
C SER A 159 10.23 10.99 -2.72
N TYR A 160 10.62 9.72 -2.71
CA TYR A 160 11.74 9.23 -3.49
C TYR A 160 11.50 7.79 -3.94
N HIS A 161 12.21 7.42 -5.00
CA HIS A 161 12.22 6.04 -5.49
C HIS A 161 13.63 5.44 -5.38
N ILE A 162 13.67 4.12 -5.34
CA ILE A 162 14.88 3.31 -5.49
C ILE A 162 14.66 2.37 -6.68
N VAL A 163 15.50 2.50 -7.72
CA VAL A 163 15.42 1.66 -8.93
C VAL A 163 16.82 1.21 -9.31
N TYR A 164 17.07 -0.09 -9.25
CA TYR A 164 18.38 -0.67 -9.57
C TYR A 164 18.57 -0.90 -11.06
N ASN A 165 17.50 -1.19 -11.80
CA ASN A 165 17.54 -1.35 -13.25
C ASN A 165 17.86 -0.01 -13.94
N ASP A 166 19.04 0.09 -14.55
CA ASP A 166 19.54 1.31 -15.16
C ASP A 166 18.64 1.83 -16.28
N TRP A 167 18.16 0.92 -17.14
CA TRP A 167 17.28 1.26 -18.25
C TRP A 167 15.96 1.88 -17.74
N TRP A 168 15.34 1.25 -16.74
CA TRP A 168 14.07 1.73 -16.21
C TRP A 168 14.25 3.03 -15.41
N ARG A 169 15.27 3.09 -14.56
CA ARG A 169 15.63 4.29 -13.79
C ARG A 169 15.84 5.52 -14.68
N ASP A 170 16.59 5.37 -15.79
CA ASP A 170 16.88 6.50 -16.66
C ASP A 170 15.63 6.96 -17.41
N ARG A 171 14.71 6.03 -17.74
CA ARG A 171 13.41 6.36 -18.33
C ARG A 171 12.49 7.05 -17.33
N ILE A 172 12.39 6.57 -16.09
CA ILE A 172 11.61 7.22 -15.02
C ILE A 172 12.13 8.65 -14.79
N ARG A 173 13.44 8.83 -14.70
CA ARG A 173 14.04 10.15 -14.55
C ARG A 173 13.67 11.09 -15.70
N LYS A 174 13.70 10.60 -16.92
CA LYS A 174 13.31 11.39 -18.10
C LYS A 174 11.83 11.73 -18.06
N GLU A 175 10.96 10.77 -17.78
CA GLU A 175 9.51 10.93 -17.70
C GLU A 175 9.13 11.92 -16.60
N SER A 176 9.67 11.75 -15.40
CA SER A 176 9.44 12.64 -14.27
C SER A 176 9.94 14.07 -14.56
N SER A 177 11.02 14.22 -15.31
CA SER A 177 11.54 15.53 -15.74
C SER A 177 10.60 16.23 -16.70
N LEU A 178 9.98 15.51 -17.63
CA LEU A 178 9.00 16.07 -18.57
C LEU A 178 7.74 16.55 -17.87
N ASN A 179 7.34 15.87 -16.81
CA ASN A 179 6.15 16.20 -16.02
C ASN A 179 6.45 17.02 -14.77
N HIS A 180 7.72 17.39 -14.53
CA HIS A 180 8.19 18.10 -13.35
C HIS A 180 7.94 17.40 -12.00
N TYR A 181 7.71 16.09 -11.99
CA TYR A 181 7.53 15.31 -10.77
C TYR A 181 8.81 15.04 -9.97
N ASN A 182 9.98 15.21 -10.59
CA ASN A 182 11.29 15.04 -9.95
C ASN A 182 11.83 16.31 -9.30
N MET A 183 11.02 17.34 -9.17
CA MET A 183 11.40 18.63 -8.58
C MET A 183 10.79 18.76 -7.19
N MET A 184 11.50 18.27 -6.18
CA MET A 184 11.09 18.42 -4.80
C MET A 184 11.23 19.90 -4.37
N ASN A 185 10.21 20.46 -3.72
CA ASN A 185 10.31 21.80 -3.16
C ASN A 185 11.30 21.83 -1.98
N VAL A 186 11.87 23.01 -1.71
CA VAL A 186 12.93 23.19 -0.71
C VAL A 186 12.48 22.76 0.70
N LEU A 187 11.24 23.06 1.08
CA LEU A 187 10.70 22.69 2.40
C LEU A 187 10.60 21.17 2.54
N SER A 188 10.12 20.48 1.52
CA SER A 188 10.05 19.00 1.51
C SER A 188 11.43 18.36 1.61
N MET A 189 12.42 18.91 0.92
CA MET A 189 13.81 18.43 0.99
C MET A 189 14.38 18.57 2.39
N HIS A 190 14.26 19.74 3.01
CA HIS A 190 14.75 19.96 4.36
C HIS A 190 13.99 19.17 5.41
N ALA A 191 12.66 19.00 5.25
CA ALA A 191 11.86 18.18 6.13
C ALA A 191 12.27 16.70 6.05
N LEU A 192 12.52 16.16 4.84
CA LEU A 192 13.03 14.81 4.65
C LEU A 192 14.40 14.61 5.33
N ILE A 193 15.34 15.54 5.10
CA ILE A 193 16.66 15.49 5.74
C ILE A 193 16.55 15.58 7.26
N GLY A 194 15.63 16.43 7.77
CA GLY A 194 15.40 16.56 9.21
C GLY A 194 14.75 15.34 9.83
N ALA A 195 13.79 14.74 9.14
CA ALA A 195 13.03 13.60 9.62
C ALA A 195 13.87 12.31 9.74
N TYR A 196 14.72 12.04 8.76
CA TYR A 196 15.58 10.84 8.76
C TYR A 196 16.91 11.06 9.50
N LYS A 197 16.84 11.67 10.69
CA LYS A 197 17.93 11.75 11.65
C LYS A 197 17.73 10.74 12.79
N PRO A 198 18.75 10.49 13.63
CA PRO A 198 18.59 9.58 14.78
C PRO A 198 17.37 9.89 15.63
N GLU A 199 17.12 11.16 15.93
CA GLU A 199 15.96 11.60 16.73
C GLU A 199 14.62 11.30 16.05
N GLY A 200 14.58 11.30 14.72
CA GLY A 200 13.39 10.91 13.96
C GLY A 200 13.12 9.41 14.04
N TYR A 201 14.15 8.57 14.06
CA TYR A 201 14.00 7.13 14.26
C TYR A 201 13.55 6.82 15.69
N GLU A 202 14.11 7.45 16.71
CA GLU A 202 13.65 7.32 18.09
C GLU A 202 12.16 7.66 18.22
N TRP A 203 11.74 8.77 17.62
CA TRP A 203 10.33 9.17 17.58
C TRP A 203 9.44 8.13 16.87
N THR A 204 9.93 7.54 15.78
CA THR A 204 9.20 6.51 15.04
C THR A 204 9.03 5.23 15.86
N ASP A 205 10.07 4.83 16.58
CA ASP A 205 10.04 3.66 17.45
C ASP A 205 9.01 3.86 18.59
N GLU A 206 9.01 5.01 19.26
CA GLU A 206 8.01 5.37 20.26
C GLU A 206 6.59 5.41 19.68
N LEU A 207 6.41 5.97 18.48
CA LEU A 207 5.13 5.99 17.78
C LEU A 207 4.62 4.57 17.52
N CYS A 208 5.47 3.67 17.05
CA CYS A 208 5.10 2.28 16.77
C CYS A 208 4.68 1.53 18.06
N GLU A 209 5.31 1.80 19.19
CA GLU A 209 4.90 1.26 20.48
C GLU A 209 3.49 1.75 20.90
N VAL A 210 3.25 3.06 20.80
CA VAL A 210 1.93 3.65 21.10
C VAL A 210 0.86 3.10 20.15
N LEU A 211 1.14 3.03 18.86
CA LEU A 211 0.21 2.48 17.87
C LEU A 211 -0.09 1.00 18.13
N THR A 212 0.91 0.21 18.50
CA THR A 212 0.71 -1.20 18.87
C THR A 212 -0.27 -1.31 20.05
N GLY A 213 -0.06 -0.55 21.11
CA GLY A 213 -0.98 -0.54 22.27
C GLY A 213 -2.40 -0.09 21.91
N ASN A 214 -2.55 0.93 21.08
CA ASN A 214 -3.86 1.41 20.63
C ASN A 214 -4.59 0.37 19.77
N ILE A 215 -3.89 -0.31 18.89
CA ILE A 215 -4.45 -1.34 18.02
C ILE A 215 -4.83 -2.59 18.82
N ASP A 216 -3.99 -3.01 19.77
CA ASP A 216 -4.30 -4.11 20.67
C ASP A 216 -5.58 -3.81 21.46
N PHE A 217 -5.65 -2.64 22.10
CA PHE A 217 -6.85 -2.20 22.82
C PHE A 217 -8.09 -2.20 21.92
N ALA A 218 -8.00 -1.65 20.70
CA ALA A 218 -9.14 -1.54 19.82
C ALA A 218 -9.61 -2.92 19.30
N CYS A 219 -8.69 -3.81 18.95
CA CYS A 219 -9.02 -5.17 18.51
C CYS A 219 -9.67 -5.97 19.64
N ASP A 220 -9.12 -5.90 20.87
CA ASP A 220 -9.69 -6.57 22.04
C ASP A 220 -11.05 -6.00 22.39
N TYR A 221 -11.22 -4.70 22.32
CA TYR A 221 -12.50 -4.05 22.59
C TYR A 221 -13.57 -4.48 21.58
N ILE A 222 -13.27 -4.47 20.30
CA ILE A 222 -14.18 -4.92 19.25
C ILE A 222 -14.57 -6.39 19.47
N ALA A 223 -13.59 -7.27 19.71
CA ALA A 223 -13.84 -8.69 19.90
C ALA A 223 -14.74 -8.99 21.11
N ASN A 224 -14.65 -8.20 22.16
CA ASN A 224 -15.38 -8.43 23.41
C ASN A 224 -16.72 -7.69 23.52
N HIS A 225 -16.97 -6.66 22.71
CA HIS A 225 -18.13 -5.79 22.86
C HIS A 225 -19.01 -5.65 21.62
N PHE A 226 -18.52 -6.00 20.42
CA PHE A 226 -19.27 -5.86 19.17
C PHE A 226 -19.50 -7.20 18.51
N GLU A 227 -20.59 -7.88 18.89
CA GLU A 227 -21.00 -9.14 18.24
C GLU A 227 -21.28 -8.92 16.74
N GLY A 228 -20.70 -9.77 15.89
CA GLY A 228 -20.85 -9.68 14.43
C GLY A 228 -19.92 -8.66 13.74
N VAL A 229 -19.06 -7.97 14.51
CA VAL A 229 -18.01 -7.11 13.96
C VAL A 229 -16.67 -7.83 14.03
N LYS A 230 -15.93 -7.84 12.93
CA LYS A 230 -14.65 -8.55 12.81
C LYS A 230 -13.54 -7.59 12.36
N VAL A 231 -12.33 -7.81 12.84
CA VAL A 231 -11.14 -7.09 12.41
C VAL A 231 -9.98 -8.06 12.30
N ALA A 232 -9.30 -8.05 11.15
CA ALA A 232 -7.99 -8.69 11.04
C ALA A 232 -6.97 -7.73 11.68
N LYS A 233 -6.29 -8.19 12.73
CA LYS A 233 -5.31 -7.35 13.43
C LYS A 233 -4.22 -6.91 12.46
N PRO A 234 -3.99 -5.60 12.27
CA PRO A 234 -2.93 -5.12 11.40
C PRO A 234 -1.55 -5.38 12.01
N GLU A 235 -0.56 -5.51 11.17
CA GLU A 235 0.85 -5.75 11.50
C GLU A 235 1.71 -4.52 11.21
N GLY A 236 1.16 -3.59 10.47
CA GLY A 236 1.75 -2.30 10.12
C GLY A 236 0.68 -1.27 9.79
N THR A 237 1.08 -0.06 9.48
CA THR A 237 0.22 1.11 9.33
C THR A 237 -0.42 1.53 10.66
N TYR A 238 -1.37 2.47 10.63
CA TYR A 238 -2.17 2.87 11.80
C TYR A 238 -3.68 2.70 11.55
N MET A 239 -4.05 1.82 10.60
CA MET A 239 -5.45 1.65 10.20
C MET A 239 -6.02 0.35 10.72
N LEU A 240 -7.29 0.39 11.10
CA LEU A 240 -8.14 -0.79 11.31
C LEU A 240 -9.12 -0.90 10.15
N PHE A 241 -9.10 -2.02 9.45
CA PHE A 241 -10.06 -2.33 8.40
C PHE A 241 -11.11 -3.28 8.98
N VAL A 242 -12.23 -2.70 9.43
CA VAL A 242 -13.26 -3.36 10.22
C VAL A 242 -14.35 -3.91 9.30
N ASP A 243 -14.73 -5.17 9.50
CA ASP A 243 -15.81 -5.85 8.79
C ASP A 243 -17.08 -5.86 9.66
N CYS A 244 -18.08 -5.09 9.23
CA CYS A 244 -19.37 -4.97 9.90
C CYS A 244 -20.47 -5.80 9.22
N THR A 245 -20.16 -6.69 8.27
CA THR A 245 -21.12 -7.38 7.43
C THR A 245 -22.16 -8.17 8.24
N ASP A 246 -21.70 -9.00 9.18
CA ASP A 246 -22.61 -9.84 9.99
C ASP A 246 -23.43 -8.97 10.95
N TRP A 247 -22.84 -7.93 11.53
CA TRP A 247 -23.56 -6.98 12.39
C TRP A 247 -24.65 -6.25 11.62
N CYS A 248 -24.34 -5.74 10.44
CA CYS A 248 -25.31 -5.06 9.57
C CYS A 248 -26.47 -5.98 9.21
N ALA A 249 -26.17 -7.22 8.81
CA ALA A 249 -27.20 -8.22 8.47
C ALA A 249 -28.11 -8.55 9.67
N ALA A 250 -27.53 -8.73 10.86
CA ALA A 250 -28.29 -9.06 12.08
C ALA A 250 -29.22 -7.92 12.53
N HIS A 251 -28.85 -6.66 12.25
CA HIS A 251 -29.61 -5.49 12.71
C HIS A 251 -30.42 -4.81 11.60
N GLY A 252 -30.44 -5.34 10.36
CA GLY A 252 -31.12 -4.74 9.22
C GLY A 252 -30.57 -3.34 8.90
N LYS A 253 -29.28 -3.14 9.08
CA LYS A 253 -28.55 -1.89 8.85
C LYS A 253 -27.65 -1.97 7.64
N THR A 254 -27.27 -0.82 7.12
CA THR A 254 -26.27 -0.70 6.04
C THR A 254 -24.96 -0.13 6.58
N ILE A 255 -23.90 -0.19 5.79
CA ILE A 255 -22.64 0.43 6.19
C ILE A 255 -22.74 1.95 6.28
N GLU A 256 -23.59 2.57 5.48
CA GLU A 256 -23.92 4.00 5.55
C GLU A 256 -24.56 4.36 6.90
N ASP A 257 -25.44 3.50 7.42
CA ASP A 257 -26.02 3.69 8.76
C ASP A 257 -24.97 3.67 9.84
N VAL A 258 -23.97 2.78 9.72
CA VAL A 258 -22.83 2.67 10.65
C VAL A 258 -21.95 3.91 10.56
N GLU A 259 -21.60 4.33 9.34
CA GLU A 259 -20.79 5.53 9.11
C GLU A 259 -21.47 6.77 9.69
N GLN A 260 -22.75 6.96 9.40
CA GLN A 260 -23.53 8.10 9.91
C GLN A 260 -23.61 8.09 11.44
N ALA A 261 -23.88 6.93 12.04
CA ALA A 261 -23.94 6.80 13.50
C ALA A 261 -22.60 7.14 14.19
N CYS A 262 -21.49 6.77 13.58
CA CYS A 262 -20.17 7.15 14.08
C CYS A 262 -19.95 8.67 13.94
N TRP A 263 -20.31 9.27 12.82
CA TRP A 263 -20.19 10.72 12.62
C TRP A 263 -21.06 11.52 13.58
N ASP A 264 -22.28 11.05 13.86
CA ASP A 264 -23.21 11.69 14.79
C ASP A 264 -22.65 11.78 16.23
N VAL A 265 -21.75 10.88 16.60
CA VAL A 265 -21.04 10.90 17.89
C VAL A 265 -19.62 11.49 17.81
N GLY A 266 -19.26 12.09 16.68
CA GLY A 266 -17.97 12.77 16.48
C GLY A 266 -16.81 11.87 16.05
N VAL A 267 -17.08 10.64 15.60
CA VAL A 267 -16.07 9.71 15.10
C VAL A 267 -16.15 9.60 13.58
N ALA A 268 -15.26 10.29 12.89
CA ALA A 268 -15.20 10.25 11.42
C ALA A 268 -14.51 8.96 10.96
N ILE A 269 -15.28 8.01 10.47
CA ILE A 269 -14.80 6.79 9.81
C ILE A 269 -14.96 6.90 8.29
N GLN A 270 -14.38 5.96 7.57
CA GLN A 270 -14.43 5.91 6.11
C GLN A 270 -15.04 4.59 5.64
N ASP A 271 -15.95 4.67 4.66
CA ASP A 271 -16.57 3.52 4.02
C ASP A 271 -15.52 2.62 3.33
N GLY A 272 -15.46 1.36 3.77
CA GLY A 272 -14.51 0.35 3.27
C GLY A 272 -14.75 -0.08 1.82
N ARG A 273 -15.98 0.09 1.28
CA ARG A 273 -16.31 -0.26 -0.12
C ARG A 273 -15.50 0.55 -1.13
N MET A 274 -15.08 1.77 -0.76
CA MET A 274 -14.21 2.60 -1.60
C MET A 274 -12.85 1.96 -1.89
N PHE A 275 -12.42 1.01 -1.08
CA PHE A 275 -11.17 0.27 -1.23
C PHE A 275 -11.33 -1.01 -2.07
N HIS A 276 -12.51 -1.26 -2.67
CA HIS A 276 -12.83 -2.48 -3.40
C HIS A 276 -12.67 -3.77 -2.57
N GLY A 277 -12.93 -3.68 -1.27
CA GLY A 277 -12.97 -4.82 -0.37
C GLY A 277 -14.35 -5.48 -0.31
N PRO A 278 -14.42 -6.69 0.23
CA PRO A 278 -15.69 -7.22 0.68
C PRO A 278 -16.22 -6.28 1.77
N CYS A 279 -17.46 -5.89 1.65
CA CYS A 279 -18.09 -4.93 2.57
C CYS A 279 -18.27 -5.53 3.94
#